data_c6277a56a6f4ff18703890584a06ba2a
#
_entry.id   c6277a56a6f4ff18703890584a06ba2a
#
_cell.length_a   1.000
_cell.length_b   1.000
_cell.length_c   1.000
_cell.angle_alpha   90.00
_cell.angle_beta   90.00
_cell.angle_gamma   90.00
#
_symmetry.space_group_name_H-M   'P 1'
#
loop_
_entity.id
_entity.type
_entity.pdbx_description
1 polymer ?
#
loop_
_entity_poly.entity_id
_entity_poly.type
_entity_poly.pdbx_seq_one_letter_code
_entity_poly.pdbx_strand_id
1 'polypeptide(L)'
;MSTPQLRPDLEPLRPIFNAALTSDCLDHLGFRNQVLGSDIAMISGEGVMMGYAFPVRLEPVDAAPEVPYIGLLKALDAIGKDEVFIKPSGRRHKSALWGELLSNACKFKGAAGALTDAPVRDVARTRALGFKVFGTGTWPIDINSRYEVVAHNVPGEIDGVVVVPNRLIPQVIAFVEEKNSGEDLFRKAVKEGMPPSEAFAKFGVL
;
A
#
# COMPACT_ATOMS: atom_id res chain seq x y z
N MET A 1 -11.87 20.28 15.10
CA MET A 1 -12.78 19.19 14.70
C MET A 1 -12.16 18.54 13.49
N SER A 2 -11.80 17.25 13.55
CA SER A 2 -11.26 16.52 12.40
C SER A 2 -12.37 16.32 11.37
N THR A 3 -12.13 16.70 10.12
CA THR A 3 -13.01 16.38 9.00
C THR A 3 -13.29 14.88 9.01
N PRO A 4 -14.54 14.41 8.86
CA PRO A 4 -14.83 12.98 8.78
C PRO A 4 -13.99 12.36 7.66
N GLN A 5 -13.29 11.28 7.97
CA GLN A 5 -12.47 10.57 7.00
C GLN A 5 -13.40 9.89 6.00
N LEU A 6 -13.34 10.28 4.73
CA LEU A 6 -14.10 9.63 3.67
C LEU A 6 -13.56 8.21 3.46
N ARG A 7 -14.40 7.20 3.65
CA ARG A 7 -14.06 5.77 3.43
C ARG A 7 -15.12 5.13 2.51
N PRO A 8 -15.03 5.36 1.18
CA PRO A 8 -15.89 4.67 0.23
C PRO A 8 -15.66 3.15 0.25
N ASP A 9 -16.63 2.38 -0.23
CA ASP A 9 -16.42 0.95 -0.47
C ASP A 9 -15.35 0.77 -1.57
N LEU A 10 -14.31 -0.01 -1.28
CA LEU A 10 -13.20 -0.24 -2.20
C LEU A 10 -13.42 -1.43 -3.15
N GLU A 11 -14.38 -2.30 -2.87
CA GLU A 11 -14.60 -3.52 -3.66
C GLU A 11 -14.91 -3.22 -5.15
N PRO A 12 -15.83 -2.29 -5.50
CA PRO A 12 -16.09 -1.97 -6.90
C PRO A 12 -14.94 -1.24 -7.59
N LEU A 13 -14.02 -0.64 -6.83
CA LEU A 13 -12.91 0.15 -7.35
C LEU A 13 -11.67 -0.71 -7.66
N ARG A 14 -11.46 -1.82 -6.93
CA ARG A 14 -10.26 -2.68 -7.08
C ARG A 14 -9.98 -3.15 -8.50
N PRO A 15 -10.98 -3.53 -9.33
CA PRO A 15 -10.73 -4.00 -10.70
C PRO A 15 -10.23 -2.92 -11.66
N ILE A 16 -10.58 -1.66 -11.41
CA ILE A 16 -10.30 -0.54 -12.32
C ILE A 16 -9.11 0.31 -11.87
N PHE A 17 -8.70 0.23 -10.59
CA PHE A 17 -7.57 0.98 -10.07
C PHE A 17 -6.24 0.29 -10.35
N ASN A 18 -5.25 1.09 -10.76
CA ASN A 18 -3.85 0.69 -10.78
C ASN A 18 -2.97 1.91 -10.39
N ALA A 19 -1.71 1.62 -10.03
CA ALA A 19 -0.81 2.66 -9.53
C ALA A 19 -0.46 3.71 -10.60
N ALA A 20 -0.30 3.31 -11.86
CA ALA A 20 0.03 4.23 -12.95
C ALA A 20 -1.11 5.24 -13.18
N LEU A 21 -2.33 4.75 -13.38
CA LEU A 21 -3.50 5.59 -13.60
C LEU A 21 -3.79 6.52 -12.40
N THR A 22 -3.54 6.04 -11.18
CA THR A 22 -3.67 6.85 -9.96
C THR A 22 -2.61 7.95 -9.91
N SER A 23 -1.37 7.64 -10.31
CA SER A 23 -0.28 8.62 -10.41
C SER A 23 -0.58 9.70 -11.45
N ASP A 24 -1.05 9.30 -12.64
CA ASP A 24 -1.43 10.22 -13.71
C ASP A 24 -2.55 11.17 -13.28
N CYS A 25 -3.52 10.65 -12.54
CA CYS A 25 -4.57 11.48 -11.94
C CYS A 25 -4.00 12.52 -10.97
N LEU A 26 -3.10 12.11 -10.08
CA LEU A 26 -2.49 13.01 -9.11
C LEU A 26 -1.63 14.06 -9.78
N ASP A 27 -0.89 13.71 -10.83
CA ASP A 27 -0.15 14.65 -11.68
C ASP A 27 -1.07 15.68 -12.35
N HIS A 28 -2.21 15.22 -12.89
CA HIS A 28 -3.23 16.09 -13.48
C HIS A 28 -3.80 17.08 -12.43
N LEU A 29 -3.96 16.63 -11.19
CA LEU A 29 -4.41 17.47 -10.06
C LEU A 29 -3.29 18.33 -9.44
N GLY A 30 -2.05 18.30 -10.00
CA GLY A 30 -0.90 19.08 -9.54
C GLY A 30 -0.09 18.46 -8.39
N PHE A 31 -0.35 17.20 -8.04
CA PHE A 31 0.36 16.46 -6.98
C PHE A 31 1.42 15.54 -7.57
N ARG A 32 2.64 16.04 -7.77
CA ARG A 32 3.71 15.33 -8.50
C ARG A 32 4.65 14.50 -7.63
N ASN A 33 4.49 14.51 -6.32
CA ASN A 33 5.36 13.81 -5.36
C ASN A 33 4.57 12.83 -4.49
N GLN A 34 3.66 12.08 -5.10
CA GLN A 34 2.79 11.13 -4.39
C GLN A 34 3.16 9.66 -4.62
N VAL A 35 4.18 9.41 -5.45
CA VAL A 35 4.77 8.08 -5.66
C VAL A 35 6.05 7.99 -4.85
N LEU A 36 6.14 6.97 -4.07
CA LEU A 36 7.22 6.73 -3.12
C LEU A 36 8.37 5.92 -3.77
N GLY A 37 9.54 5.85 -3.13
CA GLY A 37 10.79 5.34 -3.71
C GLY A 37 10.71 4.00 -4.44
N SER A 38 11.47 3.86 -5.49
CA SER A 38 11.49 2.71 -6.41
C SER A 38 12.13 1.43 -5.84
N ASP A 39 12.67 1.49 -4.64
CA ASP A 39 13.29 0.38 -3.92
C ASP A 39 12.28 -0.49 -3.15
N ILE A 40 11.03 -0.03 -3.00
CA ILE A 40 9.95 -0.82 -2.40
C ILE A 40 9.22 -1.60 -3.49
N ALA A 41 9.21 -2.92 -3.36
CA ALA A 41 8.58 -3.82 -4.30
C ALA A 41 7.61 -4.77 -3.60
N MET A 42 6.71 -5.37 -4.37
CA MET A 42 5.83 -6.43 -3.87
C MET A 42 6.66 -7.68 -3.57
N ILE A 43 6.78 -8.04 -2.31
CA ILE A 43 7.50 -9.23 -1.83
C ILE A 43 6.58 -10.45 -1.82
N SER A 44 5.30 -10.24 -1.58
CA SER A 44 4.28 -11.28 -1.48
C SER A 44 2.93 -10.79 -1.97
N GLY A 45 2.09 -11.71 -2.43
CA GLY A 45 0.77 -11.43 -3.00
C GLY A 45 0.82 -11.15 -4.49
N GLU A 46 -0.33 -10.85 -5.08
CA GLU A 46 -0.52 -10.56 -6.51
C GLU A 46 -1.51 -9.41 -6.71
N GLY A 47 -1.44 -8.76 -7.87
CA GLY A 47 -2.34 -7.67 -8.25
C GLY A 47 -2.17 -6.39 -7.44
N VAL A 48 -3.18 -5.55 -7.43
CA VAL A 48 -3.16 -4.25 -6.77
C VAL A 48 -3.42 -4.38 -5.27
N MET A 49 -2.60 -3.71 -4.44
CA MET A 49 -2.91 -3.46 -3.03
C MET A 49 -3.57 -2.09 -2.91
N MET A 50 -4.82 -2.07 -2.49
CA MET A 50 -5.61 -0.86 -2.30
C MET A 50 -6.29 -0.92 -0.93
N GLY A 51 -6.12 0.11 -0.13
CA GLY A 51 -6.69 0.15 1.22
C GLY A 51 -6.43 1.46 1.93
N TYR A 52 -7.01 1.61 3.11
CA TYR A 52 -6.82 2.78 3.97
C TYR A 52 -5.55 2.64 4.79
N ALA A 53 -4.78 3.71 4.89
CA ALA A 53 -3.55 3.71 5.65
C ALA A 53 -3.81 3.47 7.15
N PHE A 54 -3.13 2.47 7.72
CA PHE A 54 -3.06 2.21 9.16
C PHE A 54 -1.58 2.28 9.59
N PRO A 55 -1.05 3.49 9.80
CA PRO A 55 0.36 3.68 10.13
C PRO A 55 0.63 3.42 11.61
N VAL A 56 1.80 2.82 11.89
CA VAL A 56 2.34 2.69 13.23
C VAL A 56 3.63 3.50 13.36
N ARG A 57 3.96 3.91 14.59
CA ARG A 57 5.24 4.54 14.90
C ARG A 57 6.17 3.52 15.56
N LEU A 58 7.35 3.36 14.98
CA LEU A 58 8.45 2.59 15.53
C LEU A 58 9.46 3.50 16.22
N GLU A 59 9.97 3.03 17.36
CA GLU A 59 11.12 3.65 18.03
C GLU A 59 12.23 2.60 18.18
N PRO A 60 13.49 2.97 18.00
CA PRO A 60 14.60 2.09 18.27
C PRO A 60 14.71 1.83 19.78
N VAL A 61 15.14 0.61 20.13
CA VAL A 61 15.43 0.23 21.53
C VAL A 61 16.81 -0.43 21.60
N ASP A 62 17.51 -0.22 22.71
CA ASP A 62 18.87 -0.77 22.94
C ASP A 62 18.85 -2.11 23.69
N ALA A 63 17.70 -2.47 24.26
CA ALA A 63 17.50 -3.73 24.99
C ALA A 63 16.10 -4.32 24.74
N ALA A 64 15.97 -5.60 24.99
CA ALA A 64 14.65 -6.23 24.95
C ALA A 64 13.76 -5.63 26.04
N PRO A 65 12.52 -5.21 25.70
CA PRO A 65 11.56 -4.79 26.71
C PRO A 65 11.12 -5.97 27.58
N GLU A 66 10.61 -5.68 28.78
CA GLU A 66 10.10 -6.69 29.69
C GLU A 66 8.98 -7.54 29.06
N VAL A 67 8.12 -6.90 28.29
CA VAL A 67 7.08 -7.58 27.50
C VAL A 67 7.29 -7.25 26.02
N PRO A 68 7.91 -8.17 25.25
CA PRO A 68 8.17 -7.95 23.82
C PRO A 68 6.88 -7.76 23.00
N TYR A 69 6.95 -6.94 21.96
CA TYR A 69 5.89 -6.76 20.95
C TYR A 69 4.56 -6.19 21.45
N ILE A 70 4.44 -5.73 22.68
CA ILE A 70 3.15 -5.30 23.24
C ILE A 70 2.46 -4.23 22.40
N GLY A 71 3.20 -3.23 21.91
CA GLY A 71 2.65 -2.18 21.03
C GLY A 71 2.27 -2.72 19.64
N LEU A 72 3.04 -3.67 19.12
CA LEU A 72 2.74 -4.34 17.85
C LEU A 72 1.48 -5.18 17.95
N LEU A 73 1.31 -5.94 19.03
CA LEU A 73 0.10 -6.74 19.27
C LEU A 73 -1.14 -5.86 19.40
N LYS A 74 -1.05 -4.73 20.13
CA LYS A 74 -2.14 -3.74 20.21
C LYS A 74 -2.50 -3.18 18.82
N ALA A 75 -1.51 -2.91 17.96
CA ALA A 75 -1.75 -2.46 16.60
C ALA A 75 -2.43 -3.54 15.74
N LEU A 76 -2.01 -4.81 15.88
CA LEU A 76 -2.66 -5.94 15.21
C LEU A 76 -4.10 -6.17 15.69
N ASP A 77 -4.39 -5.92 16.96
CA ASP A 77 -5.76 -5.98 17.49
C ASP A 77 -6.64 -4.86 16.94
N ALA A 78 -6.06 -3.70 16.68
CA ALA A 78 -6.78 -2.50 16.26
C ALA A 78 -7.01 -2.40 14.74
N ILE A 79 -6.15 -3.02 13.91
CA ILE A 79 -6.31 -2.99 12.44
C ILE A 79 -7.63 -3.65 12.02
N GLY A 80 -8.27 -3.08 11.00
CA GLY A 80 -9.56 -3.53 10.48
C GLY A 80 -9.55 -3.91 9.01
N LYS A 81 -10.76 -4.19 8.52
CA LYS A 81 -11.02 -4.50 7.11
C LYS A 81 -10.57 -3.35 6.21
N ASP A 82 -10.02 -3.71 5.05
CA ASP A 82 -9.57 -2.78 4.00
C ASP A 82 -8.47 -1.79 4.45
N GLU A 83 -7.82 -2.04 5.57
CA GLU A 83 -6.68 -1.24 5.99
C GLU A 83 -5.35 -1.87 5.52
N VAL A 84 -4.37 -1.01 5.24
CA VAL A 84 -2.99 -1.38 4.94
C VAL A 84 -2.14 -1.07 6.16
N PHE A 85 -1.53 -2.09 6.74
CA PHE A 85 -0.61 -1.91 7.87
C PHE A 85 0.68 -1.26 7.38
N ILE A 86 0.94 -0.02 7.79
CA ILE A 86 2.11 0.74 7.38
C ILE A 86 3.11 0.78 8.53
N LYS A 87 4.28 0.17 8.32
CA LYS A 87 5.34 0.03 9.34
C LYS A 87 6.65 0.66 8.85
N PRO A 88 6.80 1.99 8.97
CA PRO A 88 7.99 2.70 8.54
C PRO A 88 9.14 2.50 9.52
N SER A 89 10.37 2.35 9.00
CA SER A 89 11.61 2.29 9.77
C SER A 89 12.39 3.59 9.77
N GLY A 90 12.00 4.54 8.92
CA GLY A 90 12.80 5.72 8.60
C GLY A 90 14.10 5.35 7.91
N ARG A 91 14.11 4.24 7.13
CA ARG A 91 15.28 3.67 6.43
C ARG A 91 16.45 3.26 7.32
N ARG A 92 16.20 3.05 8.61
CA ARG A 92 17.20 2.61 9.60
C ARG A 92 17.14 1.09 9.79
N HIS A 93 17.44 0.33 8.73
CA HIS A 93 17.24 -1.13 8.72
C HIS A 93 18.29 -1.85 9.56
N LYS A 94 17.88 -2.39 10.71
CA LYS A 94 18.64 -3.38 11.47
C LYS A 94 17.90 -4.71 11.62
N SER A 95 16.69 -4.84 10.99
CA SER A 95 15.83 -6.02 11.09
C SER A 95 14.81 -6.07 9.96
N ALA A 96 14.20 -7.24 9.75
CA ALA A 96 12.98 -7.35 8.99
C ALA A 96 11.80 -6.82 9.83
N LEU A 97 11.00 -5.95 9.24
CA LEU A 97 9.86 -5.36 9.96
C LEU A 97 8.55 -6.12 9.76
N TRP A 98 8.52 -7.08 8.85
CA TRP A 98 7.33 -7.84 8.52
C TRP A 98 7.64 -9.32 8.33
N GLY A 99 6.64 -10.20 8.57
CA GLY A 99 6.77 -11.64 8.40
C GLY A 99 5.42 -12.36 8.37
N GLU A 100 5.48 -13.69 8.35
CA GLU A 100 4.32 -14.56 8.18
C GLU A 100 3.27 -14.39 9.27
N LEU A 101 3.63 -14.38 10.55
CA LEU A 101 2.68 -14.29 11.65
C LEU A 101 1.87 -13.00 11.64
N LEU A 102 2.51 -11.87 11.30
CA LEU A 102 1.83 -10.58 11.13
C LEU A 102 0.88 -10.62 9.92
N SER A 103 1.31 -11.25 8.83
CA SER A 103 0.49 -11.43 7.63
C SER A 103 -0.76 -12.26 7.92
N ASN A 104 -0.63 -13.33 8.70
CA ASN A 104 -1.76 -14.15 9.15
C ASN A 104 -2.77 -13.34 9.98
N ALA A 105 -2.29 -12.62 11.00
CA ALA A 105 -3.14 -11.80 11.86
C ALA A 105 -3.89 -10.73 11.05
N CYS A 106 -3.18 -9.99 10.19
CA CYS A 106 -3.78 -8.96 9.35
C CYS A 106 -4.79 -9.54 8.34
N LYS A 107 -4.46 -10.67 7.71
CA LYS A 107 -5.37 -11.36 6.79
C LYS A 107 -6.66 -11.80 7.47
N PHE A 108 -6.57 -12.37 8.68
CA PHE A 108 -7.73 -12.74 9.48
C PHE A 108 -8.64 -11.56 9.82
N LYS A 109 -8.06 -10.37 10.03
CA LYS A 109 -8.79 -9.12 10.26
C LYS A 109 -9.36 -8.49 8.99
N GLY A 110 -9.12 -9.06 7.82
CA GLY A 110 -9.56 -8.51 6.53
C GLY A 110 -8.75 -7.31 6.04
N ALA A 111 -7.54 -7.11 6.56
CA ALA A 111 -6.64 -6.06 6.09
C ALA A 111 -6.24 -6.29 4.62
N ALA A 112 -6.09 -5.21 3.88
CA ALA A 112 -5.77 -5.23 2.44
C ALA A 112 -4.32 -5.63 2.14
N GLY A 113 -3.41 -5.42 3.08
CA GLY A 113 -2.00 -5.75 2.94
C GLY A 113 -1.12 -5.05 3.97
N ALA A 114 0.18 -5.11 3.71
CA ALA A 114 1.19 -4.44 4.53
C ALA A 114 2.24 -3.75 3.68
N LEU A 115 2.78 -2.68 4.21
CA LEU A 115 3.80 -1.84 3.60
C LEU A 115 4.88 -1.51 4.62
N THR A 116 6.14 -1.72 4.24
CA THR A 116 7.31 -1.29 5.03
C THR A 116 8.42 -0.80 4.11
N ASP A 117 9.19 0.18 4.57
CA ASP A 117 10.44 0.63 3.94
C ASP A 117 11.65 -0.20 4.39
N ALA A 118 11.41 -1.43 4.86
CA ALA A 118 12.40 -2.36 5.39
C ALA A 118 12.26 -3.75 4.77
N PRO A 119 13.23 -4.67 5.01
CA PRO A 119 13.11 -6.06 4.60
C PRO A 119 11.95 -6.81 5.27
N VAL A 120 11.58 -7.92 4.65
CA VAL A 120 10.54 -8.88 5.09
C VAL A 120 11.19 -10.23 5.38
N ARG A 121 10.69 -10.98 6.36
CA ARG A 121 11.12 -12.36 6.63
C ARG A 121 9.99 -13.38 6.33
N ASP A 122 10.28 -14.66 6.45
CA ASP A 122 9.33 -15.77 6.26
C ASP A 122 8.59 -15.74 4.91
N VAL A 123 9.28 -15.26 3.86
CA VAL A 123 8.69 -14.91 2.56
C VAL A 123 7.94 -16.08 1.92
N ALA A 124 8.49 -17.30 1.97
CA ALA A 124 7.82 -18.48 1.40
C ALA A 124 6.45 -18.73 2.03
N ARG A 125 6.36 -18.61 3.37
CA ARG A 125 5.09 -18.78 4.11
C ARG A 125 4.13 -17.62 3.85
N THR A 126 4.65 -16.37 3.82
CA THR A 126 3.85 -15.19 3.50
C THR A 126 3.25 -15.27 2.09
N ARG A 127 4.02 -15.75 1.10
CA ARG A 127 3.54 -15.99 -0.26
C ARG A 127 2.45 -17.08 -0.31
N ALA A 128 2.63 -18.16 0.45
CA ALA A 128 1.61 -19.23 0.52
C ALA A 128 0.27 -18.74 1.10
N LEU A 129 0.29 -17.70 1.93
CA LEU A 129 -0.92 -17.03 2.41
C LEU A 129 -1.62 -16.18 1.34
N GLY A 130 -0.91 -15.76 0.28
CA GLY A 130 -1.42 -14.80 -0.71
C GLY A 130 -1.66 -13.40 -0.13
N PHE A 131 -1.10 -13.07 1.04
CA PHE A 131 -1.22 -11.75 1.64
C PHE A 131 -0.26 -10.77 0.98
N LYS A 132 -0.75 -9.57 0.61
CA LYS A 132 0.02 -8.57 -0.11
C LYS A 132 0.97 -7.84 0.84
N VAL A 133 2.27 -7.92 0.54
CA VAL A 133 3.31 -7.26 1.35
C VAL A 133 4.29 -6.54 0.42
N PHE A 134 4.48 -5.25 0.66
CA PHE A 134 5.50 -4.44 0.03
C PHE A 134 6.65 -4.17 1.01
N GLY A 135 7.90 -4.26 0.52
CA GLY A 135 9.11 -4.04 1.30
C GLY A 135 10.34 -3.91 0.41
N THR A 136 11.51 -3.70 1.02
CA THR A 136 12.78 -3.44 0.28
C THR A 136 13.60 -4.68 -0.01
N GLY A 137 13.11 -5.86 0.35
CA GLY A 137 13.83 -7.13 0.15
C GLY A 137 13.58 -8.13 1.26
N THR A 138 14.52 -9.04 1.48
CA THR A 138 14.38 -10.12 2.46
C THR A 138 15.54 -10.15 3.45
N TRP A 139 15.22 -10.32 4.74
CA TRP A 139 16.21 -10.43 5.81
C TRP A 139 15.62 -11.25 6.96
N PRO A 140 16.39 -12.18 7.61
CA PRO A 140 15.83 -13.06 8.65
C PRO A 140 15.76 -12.45 10.04
N ILE A 141 16.39 -11.30 10.29
CA ILE A 141 16.56 -10.71 11.63
C ILE A 141 15.26 -10.10 12.14
N ASP A 142 14.87 -10.45 13.38
CA ASP A 142 13.67 -9.94 14.04
C ASP A 142 13.84 -8.53 14.61
N ILE A 143 12.69 -7.87 14.90
CA ILE A 143 12.65 -6.53 15.52
C ILE A 143 12.95 -6.56 17.02
N ASN A 144 12.80 -7.70 17.70
CA ASN A 144 13.03 -7.82 19.15
C ASN A 144 14.40 -7.26 19.55
N SER A 145 14.46 -6.48 20.62
CA SER A 145 15.66 -5.78 21.08
C SER A 145 16.25 -4.75 20.08
N ARG A 146 15.48 -4.31 19.08
CA ARG A 146 15.90 -3.32 18.07
C ARG A 146 14.90 -2.22 17.87
N TYR A 147 13.61 -2.57 17.83
CA TYR A 147 12.52 -1.63 17.63
C TYR A 147 11.28 -2.04 18.42
N GLU A 148 10.53 -1.05 18.87
CA GLU A 148 9.18 -1.21 19.41
C GLU A 148 8.16 -0.37 18.66
N VAL A 149 6.94 -0.88 18.54
CA VAL A 149 5.77 -0.11 18.12
C VAL A 149 5.23 0.65 19.33
N VAL A 150 5.36 1.96 19.33
CA VAL A 150 4.96 2.83 20.45
C VAL A 150 3.60 3.49 20.25
N ALA A 151 3.11 3.56 19.01
CA ALA A 151 1.79 4.09 18.69
C ALA A 151 1.26 3.50 17.38
N HIS A 152 -0.05 3.54 17.18
CA HIS A 152 -0.71 3.17 15.94
C HIS A 152 -1.77 4.20 15.54
N ASN A 153 -2.16 4.20 14.26
CA ASN A 153 -3.08 5.14 13.64
C ASN A 153 -2.67 6.61 13.87
N VAL A 154 -1.39 6.88 13.74
CA VAL A 154 -0.75 8.19 13.93
C VAL A 154 -0.09 8.63 12.62
N PRO A 155 0.10 9.95 12.38
CA PRO A 155 0.86 10.40 11.23
C PRO A 155 2.26 9.76 11.19
N GLY A 156 2.67 9.35 9.99
CA GLY A 156 3.97 8.74 9.73
C GLY A 156 4.39 9.02 8.28
N GLU A 157 5.67 8.91 8.03
CA GLU A 157 6.28 9.06 6.70
C GLU A 157 6.81 7.71 6.25
N ILE A 158 6.52 7.34 5.01
CA ILE A 158 7.04 6.15 4.36
C ILE A 158 7.24 6.45 2.87
N ASP A 159 8.31 5.94 2.30
CA ASP A 159 8.55 6.00 0.86
C ASP A 159 8.11 4.69 0.18
N GLY A 160 7.49 4.73 -1.02
CA GLY A 160 7.30 3.52 -1.85
C GLY A 160 5.88 3.14 -2.29
N VAL A 161 4.87 4.02 -2.30
CA VAL A 161 3.48 3.73 -2.74
C VAL A 161 2.82 5.00 -3.28
N VAL A 162 1.78 4.86 -4.08
CA VAL A 162 0.95 6.01 -4.45
C VAL A 162 0.02 6.34 -3.29
N VAL A 163 0.19 7.51 -2.70
CA VAL A 163 -0.63 7.99 -1.58
C VAL A 163 -1.65 9.00 -2.08
N VAL A 164 -2.93 8.66 -1.96
CA VAL A 164 -4.03 9.58 -2.28
C VAL A 164 -4.47 10.33 -1.03
N PRO A 165 -4.25 11.65 -0.95
CA PRO A 165 -4.80 12.44 0.14
C PRO A 165 -6.32 12.30 0.24
N ASN A 166 -6.84 12.14 1.45
CA ASN A 166 -8.26 11.81 1.67
C ASN A 166 -9.23 12.79 0.99
N ARG A 167 -8.88 14.09 0.94
CA ARG A 167 -9.69 15.12 0.26
C ARG A 167 -9.77 14.95 -1.27
N LEU A 168 -8.85 14.19 -1.87
CA LEU A 168 -8.79 13.98 -3.33
C LEU A 168 -9.48 12.68 -3.77
N ILE A 169 -9.90 11.83 -2.85
CA ILE A 169 -10.50 10.52 -3.16
C ILE A 169 -11.64 10.65 -4.19
N PRO A 170 -12.62 11.58 -4.06
CA PRO A 170 -13.69 11.68 -5.06
C PRO A 170 -13.19 12.02 -6.47
N GLN A 171 -12.23 12.97 -6.58
CA GLN A 171 -11.68 13.37 -7.86
C GLN A 171 -10.84 12.24 -8.49
N VAL A 172 -10.08 11.50 -7.68
CA VAL A 172 -9.28 10.36 -8.15
C VAL A 172 -10.20 9.23 -8.63
N ILE A 173 -11.28 8.94 -7.91
CA ILE A 173 -12.26 7.92 -8.33
C ILE A 173 -12.87 8.32 -9.68
N ALA A 174 -13.40 9.53 -9.82
CA ALA A 174 -14.03 10.01 -11.05
C ALA A 174 -13.06 9.96 -12.24
N PHE A 175 -11.82 10.40 -12.05
CA PHE A 175 -10.79 10.35 -13.08
C PHE A 175 -10.45 8.92 -13.51
N VAL A 176 -10.27 8.01 -12.56
CA VAL A 176 -9.91 6.61 -12.85
C VAL A 176 -11.05 5.91 -13.59
N GLU A 177 -12.32 6.13 -13.20
CA GLU A 177 -13.48 5.58 -13.88
C GLU A 177 -13.57 6.06 -15.34
N GLU A 178 -13.38 7.35 -15.57
CA GLU A 178 -13.39 7.94 -16.91
C GLU A 178 -12.26 7.38 -17.78
N LYS A 179 -11.02 7.39 -17.27
CA LYS A 179 -9.84 6.92 -18.00
C LYS A 179 -9.87 5.42 -18.27
N ASN A 180 -10.29 4.61 -17.32
CA ASN A 180 -10.41 3.17 -17.50
C ASN A 180 -11.38 2.85 -18.64
N SER A 181 -12.50 3.56 -18.73
CA SER A 181 -13.45 3.42 -19.83
C SER A 181 -12.81 3.77 -21.19
N GLY A 182 -12.03 4.82 -21.26
CA GLY A 182 -11.28 5.22 -22.46
C GLY A 182 -10.21 4.19 -22.85
N GLU A 183 -9.45 3.69 -21.89
CA GLU A 183 -8.44 2.65 -22.09
C GLU A 183 -9.04 1.34 -22.63
N ASP A 184 -10.22 0.93 -22.16
CA ASP A 184 -10.89 -0.26 -22.65
C ASP A 184 -11.33 -0.11 -24.11
N LEU A 185 -11.84 1.08 -24.49
CA LEU A 185 -12.16 1.41 -25.87
C LEU A 185 -10.91 1.45 -26.76
N PHE A 186 -9.82 2.02 -26.29
CA PHE A 186 -8.54 2.02 -26.98
C PHE A 186 -8.03 0.60 -27.24
N ARG A 187 -7.97 -0.24 -26.18
CA ARG A 187 -7.51 -1.64 -26.29
C ARG A 187 -8.38 -2.43 -27.28
N LYS A 188 -9.70 -2.23 -27.25
CA LYS A 188 -10.62 -2.88 -28.18
C LYS A 188 -10.34 -2.44 -29.62
N ALA A 189 -10.29 -1.13 -29.91
CA ALA A 189 -10.06 -0.59 -31.24
C ALA A 189 -8.74 -1.08 -31.85
N VAL A 190 -7.66 -1.07 -31.06
CA VAL A 190 -6.34 -1.57 -31.53
C VAL A 190 -6.38 -3.08 -31.82
N LYS A 191 -7.06 -3.89 -31.01
CA LYS A 191 -7.27 -5.33 -31.28
C LYS A 191 -8.09 -5.58 -32.56
N GLU A 192 -8.99 -4.66 -32.90
CA GLU A 192 -9.81 -4.69 -34.13
C GLU A 192 -9.06 -4.13 -35.34
N GLY A 193 -7.79 -3.72 -35.19
CA GLY A 193 -6.90 -3.30 -36.28
C GLY A 193 -6.80 -1.79 -36.48
N MET A 194 -7.36 -0.96 -35.58
CA MET A 194 -7.17 0.49 -35.63
C MET A 194 -5.71 0.84 -35.31
N PRO A 195 -5.04 1.71 -36.09
CA PRO A 195 -3.71 2.19 -35.74
C PRO A 195 -3.67 2.85 -34.36
N PRO A 196 -2.66 2.61 -33.51
CA PRO A 196 -2.57 3.20 -32.18
C PRO A 196 -2.65 4.73 -32.17
N SER A 197 -2.05 5.40 -33.14
CA SER A 197 -2.14 6.87 -33.28
C SER A 197 -3.56 7.36 -33.53
N GLU A 198 -4.34 6.63 -34.31
CA GLU A 198 -5.75 6.95 -34.60
C GLU A 198 -6.63 6.66 -33.37
N ALA A 199 -6.39 5.54 -32.69
CA ALA A 199 -7.07 5.20 -31.44
C ALA A 199 -6.79 6.24 -30.36
N PHE A 200 -5.53 6.70 -30.22
CA PHE A 200 -5.18 7.79 -29.31
C PHE A 200 -5.90 9.09 -29.64
N ALA A 201 -5.91 9.49 -30.92
CA ALA A 201 -6.61 10.71 -31.34
C ALA A 201 -8.12 10.64 -31.05
N LYS A 202 -8.71 9.42 -31.10
CA LYS A 202 -10.14 9.20 -30.90
C LYS A 202 -10.56 9.13 -29.42
N PHE A 203 -9.75 8.46 -28.57
CA PHE A 203 -10.13 8.16 -27.19
C PHE A 203 -9.36 8.96 -26.15
N GLY A 204 -8.26 9.64 -26.53
CA GLY A 204 -7.50 10.54 -25.66
C GLY A 204 -6.76 9.85 -24.51
N VAL A 205 -6.48 8.55 -24.65
CA VAL A 205 -5.79 7.72 -23.64
C VAL A 205 -4.72 6.87 -24.30
N LEU A 206 -3.60 6.70 -23.58
CA LEU A 206 -2.50 5.80 -23.94
C LEU A 206 -1.96 5.16 -22.69
#